data_06345af9619030148fca34b25b00e246
#
_entry.id   06345af9619030148fca34b25b00e246
#
_cell.length_a   1.000
_cell.length_b   1.000
_cell.length_c   1.000
_cell.angle_alpha   90.00
_cell.angle_beta   90.00
_cell.angle_gamma   90.00
#
_symmetry.space_group_name_H-M   'P 1'
#
loop_
_entity.id
_entity.type
_entity.pdbx_description
1 polymer ?
#
loop_
_entity_poly.entity_id
_entity_poly.type
_entity_poly.pdbx_seq_one_letter_code
_entity_poly.pdbx_strand_id
1 'polypeptide(L)'
;MNPRLVAAVALVTACAIFAAGVALAPRGADGAGATTAQGTIAGALRPPGIPPADFALRDQDGERVSTADVRGQVTVVTFLYTTCKDACPLVAQQIRGALDLLGRDVPVLAVSVDPVGDTQRRARSFLLEQRLPDRMHFLLGSREELRPVWEDFGIQPETAGENDSDGGHSVSVVLLDRDGVQRIGYPINGLTPDALAGDIALLESESAEQASRNGPQGRALAGR
;
A
#
# COMPACT_ATOMS: atom_id res chain seq x y z
N MET A 1 -67.59 6.32 35.10
CA MET A 1 -66.36 6.68 34.33
C MET A 1 -66.05 5.58 33.36
N ASN A 2 -65.94 5.87 32.08
CA ASN A 2 -65.84 4.85 31.04
C ASN A 2 -64.46 4.17 31.10
N PRO A 3 -64.37 2.83 31.33
CA PRO A 3 -63.06 2.15 31.50
C PRO A 3 -62.15 2.27 30.28
N ARG A 4 -62.72 2.49 29.09
CA ARG A 4 -61.93 2.74 27.87
C ARG A 4 -61.25 4.13 27.87
N LEU A 5 -61.84 5.12 28.52
CA LEU A 5 -61.26 6.46 28.63
C LEU A 5 -60.09 6.48 29.64
N VAL A 6 -60.20 5.71 30.73
CA VAL A 6 -59.14 5.59 31.72
C VAL A 6 -57.91 4.86 31.13
N ALA A 7 -58.15 3.81 30.35
CA ALA A 7 -57.08 3.09 29.67
C ALA A 7 -56.34 3.94 28.63
N ALA A 8 -57.09 4.77 27.87
CA ALA A 8 -56.50 5.67 26.88
C ALA A 8 -55.62 6.78 27.53
N VAL A 9 -56.08 7.36 28.62
CA VAL A 9 -55.33 8.38 29.38
C VAL A 9 -54.07 7.80 29.99
N ALA A 10 -54.13 6.57 30.54
CA ALA A 10 -52.97 5.88 31.13
C ALA A 10 -51.90 5.55 30.06
N LEU A 11 -52.32 5.18 28.83
CA LEU A 11 -51.40 4.89 27.74
C LEU A 11 -50.68 6.16 27.24
N VAL A 12 -51.39 7.25 27.12
CA VAL A 12 -50.82 8.58 26.68
C VAL A 12 -49.82 9.10 27.71
N THR A 13 -50.11 8.97 29.01
CA THR A 13 -49.20 9.40 30.07
C THR A 13 -47.95 8.55 30.13
N ALA A 14 -48.06 7.23 29.95
CA ALA A 14 -46.90 6.32 29.89
C ALA A 14 -45.95 6.63 28.71
N CYS A 15 -46.52 6.92 27.52
CA CYS A 15 -45.72 7.31 26.37
C CYS A 15 -45.04 8.68 26.56
N ALA A 16 -45.70 9.64 27.22
CA ALA A 16 -45.12 10.96 27.48
C ALA A 16 -43.94 10.86 28.47
N ILE A 17 -44.03 10.01 29.50
CA ILE A 17 -42.94 9.81 30.48
C ILE A 17 -41.77 9.10 29.83
N PHE A 18 -42.01 8.15 28.92
CA PHE A 18 -40.93 7.45 28.18
C PHE A 18 -40.21 8.40 27.22
N ALA A 19 -40.94 9.26 26.53
CA ALA A 19 -40.36 10.26 25.62
C ALA A 19 -39.52 11.32 26.36
N ALA A 20 -39.96 11.75 27.56
CA ALA A 20 -39.22 12.66 28.41
C ALA A 20 -37.97 12.06 29.03
N GLY A 21 -38.00 10.77 29.36
CA GLY A 21 -36.84 10.05 29.89
C GLY A 21 -35.69 9.89 28.87
N VAL A 22 -36.02 9.75 27.58
CA VAL A 22 -35.04 9.67 26.50
C VAL A 22 -34.42 11.03 26.21
N ALA A 23 -35.16 12.13 26.44
CA ALA A 23 -34.66 13.51 26.17
C ALA A 23 -33.74 14.04 27.28
N LEU A 24 -33.79 13.48 28.50
CA LEU A 24 -32.99 13.91 29.66
C LEU A 24 -31.82 12.99 29.99
N ALA A 25 -31.53 11.97 29.16
CA ALA A 25 -30.29 11.21 29.31
C ALA A 25 -29.12 12.19 29.11
N PRO A 26 -28.20 12.34 30.09
CA PRO A 26 -27.01 13.13 29.85
C PRO A 26 -26.31 12.55 28.66
N ARG A 27 -26.18 13.31 27.57
CA ARG A 27 -25.21 13.05 26.53
C ARG A 27 -23.85 13.16 27.22
N GLY A 28 -23.34 12.01 27.65
CA GLY A 28 -21.93 11.89 28.00
C GLY A 28 -21.17 12.50 26.85
N ALA A 29 -20.47 13.59 27.14
CA ALA A 29 -19.38 14.03 26.31
C ALA A 29 -18.30 12.93 26.43
N ASP A 30 -18.55 11.81 25.77
CA ASP A 30 -17.51 10.86 25.50
C ASP A 30 -16.54 11.62 24.59
N GLY A 31 -15.44 12.02 25.25
CA GLY A 31 -14.30 12.54 24.55
C GLY A 31 -14.07 11.63 23.36
N ALA A 32 -14.00 12.22 22.19
CA ALA A 32 -13.45 11.58 21.02
C ALA A 32 -12.03 11.14 21.39
N GLY A 33 -11.95 10.00 22.05
CA GLY A 33 -10.76 9.18 21.99
C GLY A 33 -10.56 8.93 20.51
N ALA A 34 -9.54 9.54 19.96
CA ALA A 34 -9.02 9.16 18.67
C ALA A 34 -8.74 7.65 18.79
N THR A 35 -9.70 6.84 18.38
CA THR A 35 -9.47 5.46 18.06
C THR A 35 -8.54 5.56 16.86
N THR A 36 -7.24 5.46 17.10
CA THR A 36 -6.30 5.13 16.04
C THR A 36 -6.87 3.83 15.48
N ALA A 37 -7.48 3.90 14.32
CA ALA A 37 -7.79 2.75 13.52
C ALA A 37 -6.43 2.09 13.27
N GLN A 38 -6.08 1.10 14.08
CA GLN A 38 -4.98 0.19 13.77
C GLN A 38 -5.45 -0.54 12.52
N GLY A 39 -5.05 0.00 11.36
CA GLY A 39 -5.38 -0.57 10.08
C GLY A 39 -4.89 -2.01 10.06
N THR A 40 -5.80 -2.93 9.74
CA THR A 40 -5.42 -4.30 9.48
C THR A 40 -4.64 -4.33 8.17
N ILE A 41 -3.45 -4.93 8.17
CA ILE A 41 -2.66 -5.14 6.96
C ILE A 41 -3.48 -5.98 5.98
N ALA A 42 -3.64 -5.48 4.76
CA ALA A 42 -4.41 -6.13 3.72
C ALA A 42 -3.56 -7.10 2.88
N GLY A 43 -2.29 -6.78 2.65
CA GLY A 43 -1.34 -7.66 1.99
C GLY A 43 -0.78 -8.74 2.90
N ALA A 44 0.09 -9.59 2.37
CA ALA A 44 0.78 -10.63 3.12
C ALA A 44 2.07 -10.08 3.75
N LEU A 45 2.27 -10.30 5.05
CA LEU A 45 3.53 -9.96 5.72
C LEU A 45 4.69 -10.75 5.10
N ARG A 46 5.77 -10.05 4.82
CA ARG A 46 7.03 -10.68 4.41
C ARG A 46 7.72 -11.32 5.61
N PRO A 47 8.47 -12.42 5.43
CA PRO A 47 9.23 -13.04 6.51
C PRO A 47 10.19 -12.04 7.18
N PRO A 48 10.35 -12.11 8.51
CA PRO A 48 11.33 -11.28 9.20
C PRO A 48 12.76 -11.69 8.84
N GLY A 49 13.70 -10.73 8.91
CA GLY A 49 15.13 -10.99 8.70
C GLY A 49 15.57 -10.88 7.23
N ILE A 50 14.69 -10.50 6.31
CA ILE A 50 15.11 -10.10 4.96
C ILE A 50 15.89 -8.79 5.10
N PRO A 51 17.13 -8.71 4.57
CA PRO A 51 17.91 -7.48 4.63
C PRO A 51 17.20 -6.35 3.85
N PRO A 52 17.49 -5.08 4.16
CA PRO A 52 17.01 -3.97 3.36
C PRO A 52 17.40 -4.13 1.89
N ALA A 53 16.45 -3.85 0.99
CA ALA A 53 16.73 -3.88 -0.43
C ALA A 53 17.83 -2.86 -0.80
N ASP A 54 18.83 -3.30 -1.54
CA ASP A 54 19.96 -2.47 -1.96
C ASP A 54 20.31 -2.73 -3.43
N PHE A 55 19.74 -1.93 -4.32
CA PHE A 55 20.04 -1.99 -5.74
C PHE A 55 19.99 -0.62 -6.39
N ALA A 56 20.64 -0.50 -7.55
CA ALA A 56 20.62 0.70 -8.38
C ALA A 56 20.64 0.28 -9.86
N LEU A 57 19.64 0.78 -10.59
CA LEU A 57 19.43 0.48 -12.00
C LEU A 57 19.22 1.80 -12.78
N ARG A 58 19.11 1.72 -14.10
CA ARG A 58 18.72 2.86 -14.92
C ARG A 58 17.22 2.78 -15.21
N ASP A 59 16.58 3.93 -15.18
CA ASP A 59 15.17 4.02 -15.52
C ASP A 59 14.91 4.19 -17.03
N GLN A 60 13.66 4.41 -17.38
CA GLN A 60 13.21 4.64 -18.76
C GLN A 60 13.87 5.86 -19.44
N ASP A 61 14.41 6.80 -18.68
CA ASP A 61 15.07 8.00 -19.16
C ASP A 61 16.60 7.87 -19.15
N GLY A 62 17.11 6.74 -18.65
CA GLY A 62 18.52 6.45 -18.52
C GLY A 62 19.14 7.01 -17.25
N GLU A 63 18.33 7.65 -16.40
CA GLU A 63 18.76 8.16 -15.12
C GLU A 63 19.03 7.01 -14.13
N ARG A 64 20.02 7.18 -13.25
CA ARG A 64 20.32 6.20 -12.24
C ARG A 64 19.36 6.38 -11.05
N VAL A 65 18.62 5.34 -10.75
CA VAL A 65 17.69 5.27 -9.61
C VAL A 65 18.12 4.15 -8.69
N SER A 66 18.21 4.41 -7.40
CA SER A 66 18.58 3.42 -6.39
C SER A 66 17.59 3.39 -5.23
N THR A 67 17.56 2.26 -4.52
CA THR A 67 16.81 2.17 -3.26
C THR A 67 17.36 3.11 -2.18
N ALA A 68 18.64 3.51 -2.27
CA ALA A 68 19.23 4.49 -1.38
C ALA A 68 18.62 5.88 -1.55
N ASP A 69 18.23 6.26 -2.78
CA ASP A 69 17.65 7.57 -3.09
C ASP A 69 16.24 7.75 -2.48
N VAL A 70 15.55 6.65 -2.21
CA VAL A 70 14.20 6.63 -1.66
C VAL A 70 14.14 6.25 -0.18
N ARG A 71 15.28 6.09 0.49
CA ARG A 71 15.33 5.87 1.94
C ARG A 71 14.61 6.99 2.69
N GLY A 72 13.98 6.65 3.80
CA GLY A 72 13.15 7.57 4.55
C GLY A 72 11.70 7.66 4.06
N GLN A 73 11.36 6.99 2.96
CA GLN A 73 10.02 6.94 2.38
C GLN A 73 9.53 5.49 2.26
N VAL A 74 8.24 5.27 2.44
CA VAL A 74 7.61 4.01 2.05
C VAL A 74 7.65 3.92 0.53
N THR A 75 8.13 2.79 0.01
CA THR A 75 8.39 2.62 -1.43
C THR A 75 7.65 1.40 -1.95
N VAL A 76 7.03 1.54 -3.10
CA VAL A 76 6.40 0.44 -3.84
C VAL A 76 7.42 -0.14 -4.82
N VAL A 77 7.70 -1.44 -4.74
CA VAL A 77 8.50 -2.17 -5.73
C VAL A 77 7.60 -3.17 -6.44
N THR A 78 7.65 -3.20 -7.76
CA THR A 78 6.90 -4.17 -8.57
C THR A 78 7.77 -4.69 -9.70
N PHE A 79 7.35 -5.81 -10.30
CA PHE A 79 8.09 -6.52 -11.34
C PHE A 79 7.21 -6.67 -12.57
N LEU A 80 7.59 -5.99 -13.65
CA LEU A 80 6.79 -5.84 -14.85
C LEU A 80 7.63 -6.07 -16.11
N TYR A 81 6.95 -6.28 -17.25
CA TYR A 81 7.56 -6.22 -18.56
C TYR A 81 6.61 -5.53 -19.57
N THR A 82 7.18 -4.81 -20.52
CA THR A 82 6.44 -3.87 -21.37
C THR A 82 5.56 -4.54 -22.42
N THR A 83 5.81 -5.80 -22.75
CA THR A 83 5.03 -6.55 -23.75
C THR A 83 3.90 -7.38 -23.16
N CYS A 84 3.76 -7.40 -21.84
CA CYS A 84 2.65 -8.01 -21.13
C CYS A 84 1.33 -7.29 -21.45
N LYS A 85 0.30 -8.07 -21.83
CA LYS A 85 -0.98 -7.49 -22.28
C LYS A 85 -2.06 -7.47 -21.20
N ASP A 86 -1.91 -8.27 -20.16
CA ASP A 86 -2.96 -8.50 -19.17
C ASP A 86 -2.54 -8.07 -17.77
N ALA A 87 -1.64 -8.80 -17.15
CA ALA A 87 -1.28 -8.66 -15.75
C ALA A 87 -0.55 -7.33 -15.44
N CYS A 88 0.46 -6.97 -16.23
CA CYS A 88 1.28 -5.79 -15.96
C CYS A 88 0.51 -4.47 -16.09
N PRO A 89 -0.32 -4.25 -17.13
CA PRO A 89 -1.20 -3.10 -17.17
C PRO A 89 -2.17 -3.03 -15.98
N LEU A 90 -2.72 -4.19 -15.56
CA LEU A 90 -3.62 -4.24 -14.40
C LEU A 90 -2.90 -3.79 -13.13
N VAL A 91 -1.71 -4.33 -12.84
CA VAL A 91 -0.92 -3.93 -11.66
C VAL A 91 -0.58 -2.45 -11.69
N ALA A 92 -0.14 -1.93 -12.82
CA ALA A 92 0.16 -0.50 -12.98
C ALA A 92 -1.08 0.37 -12.69
N GLN A 93 -2.26 -0.04 -13.14
CA GLN A 93 -3.52 0.66 -12.86
C GLN A 93 -3.92 0.58 -11.39
N GLN A 94 -3.73 -0.56 -10.72
CA GLN A 94 -3.97 -0.68 -9.26
C GLN A 94 -3.03 0.24 -8.47
N ILE A 95 -1.75 0.28 -8.82
CA ILE A 95 -0.78 1.18 -8.19
C ILE A 95 -1.20 2.65 -8.42
N ARG A 96 -1.54 3.03 -9.65
CA ARG A 96 -2.03 4.38 -9.93
C ARG A 96 -3.26 4.72 -9.10
N GLY A 97 -4.23 3.82 -9.03
CA GLY A 97 -5.43 4.00 -8.21
C GLY A 97 -5.11 4.22 -6.73
N ALA A 98 -4.12 3.49 -6.19
CA ALA A 98 -3.66 3.69 -4.82
C ALA A 98 -3.03 5.08 -4.60
N LEU A 99 -2.18 5.54 -5.53
CA LEU A 99 -1.61 6.89 -5.48
C LEU A 99 -2.69 7.97 -5.57
N ASP A 100 -3.73 7.75 -6.40
CA ASP A 100 -4.87 8.66 -6.53
C ASP A 100 -5.69 8.73 -5.23
N LEU A 101 -5.90 7.59 -4.55
CA LEU A 101 -6.57 7.52 -3.24
C LEU A 101 -5.75 8.20 -2.14
N LEU A 102 -4.44 8.06 -2.16
CA LEU A 102 -3.54 8.74 -1.22
C LEU A 102 -3.52 10.26 -1.42
N GLY A 103 -3.88 10.73 -2.63
CA GLY A 103 -3.80 12.16 -2.99
C GLY A 103 -2.37 12.72 -3.06
N ARG A 104 -1.37 11.85 -3.11
CA ARG A 104 0.06 12.15 -3.20
C ARG A 104 0.81 10.97 -3.78
N ASP A 105 2.02 11.22 -4.24
CA ASP A 105 2.89 10.17 -4.73
C ASP A 105 3.81 9.64 -3.62
N VAL A 106 4.12 8.36 -3.72
CA VAL A 106 5.22 7.69 -3.04
C VAL A 106 6.14 7.10 -4.11
N PRO A 107 7.42 6.85 -3.84
CA PRO A 107 8.31 6.23 -4.81
C PRO A 107 7.75 4.89 -5.31
N VAL A 108 7.69 4.72 -6.63
CA VAL A 108 7.29 3.46 -7.28
C VAL A 108 8.38 3.02 -8.22
N LEU A 109 8.96 1.86 -7.96
CA LEU A 109 10.05 1.25 -8.71
C LEU A 109 9.53 -0.02 -9.41
N ALA A 110 9.29 0.05 -10.71
CA ALA A 110 8.94 -1.11 -11.53
C ALA A 110 10.21 -1.70 -12.13
N VAL A 111 10.62 -2.87 -11.67
CA VAL A 111 11.82 -3.57 -12.15
C VAL A 111 11.46 -4.47 -13.32
N SER A 112 12.19 -4.36 -14.43
CA SER A 112 12.01 -5.21 -15.60
C SER A 112 12.26 -6.68 -15.27
N VAL A 113 11.43 -7.58 -15.83
CA VAL A 113 11.65 -9.03 -15.84
C VAL A 113 11.96 -9.58 -17.23
N ASP A 114 12.00 -8.72 -18.25
CA ASP A 114 12.37 -9.06 -19.63
C ASP A 114 13.52 -8.15 -20.13
N PRO A 115 14.77 -8.45 -19.76
CA PRO A 115 15.92 -7.63 -20.14
C PRO A 115 16.19 -7.55 -21.64
N VAL A 116 15.60 -8.44 -22.45
CA VAL A 116 15.73 -8.44 -23.89
C VAL A 116 14.64 -7.63 -24.57
N GLY A 117 13.41 -7.79 -24.09
CA GLY A 117 12.24 -7.13 -24.67
C GLY A 117 12.08 -5.69 -24.21
N ASP A 118 12.44 -5.39 -22.97
CA ASP A 118 12.25 -4.06 -22.41
C ASP A 118 13.33 -3.09 -22.84
N THR A 119 12.92 -1.99 -23.43
CA THR A 119 13.78 -0.89 -23.84
C THR A 119 13.27 0.42 -23.25
N GLN A 120 14.12 1.43 -23.12
CA GLN A 120 13.72 2.76 -22.65
C GLN A 120 12.48 3.29 -23.40
N ARG A 121 12.45 3.13 -24.74
CA ARG A 121 11.31 3.55 -25.55
C ARG A 121 10.02 2.81 -25.17
N ARG A 122 10.08 1.48 -25.01
CA ARG A 122 8.91 0.68 -24.62
C ARG A 122 8.47 0.99 -23.20
N ALA A 123 9.40 1.16 -22.28
CA ALA A 123 9.13 1.53 -20.91
C ALA A 123 8.42 2.90 -20.82
N ARG A 124 8.90 3.91 -21.56
CA ARG A 124 8.21 5.21 -21.67
C ARG A 124 6.79 5.06 -22.23
N SER A 125 6.63 4.29 -23.34
CA SER A 125 5.30 4.06 -23.90
C SER A 125 4.35 3.39 -22.91
N PHE A 126 4.83 2.36 -22.20
CA PHE A 126 4.05 1.69 -21.17
C PHE A 126 3.61 2.66 -20.05
N LEU A 127 4.54 3.47 -19.52
CA LEU A 127 4.22 4.44 -18.48
C LEU A 127 3.21 5.49 -18.96
N LEU A 128 3.33 5.97 -20.19
CA LEU A 128 2.36 6.90 -20.79
C LEU A 128 0.98 6.26 -20.95
N GLU A 129 0.90 5.03 -21.44
CA GLU A 129 -0.35 4.27 -21.60
C GLU A 129 -1.03 4.03 -20.24
N GLN A 130 -0.26 3.75 -19.20
CA GLN A 130 -0.77 3.55 -17.84
C GLN A 130 -0.99 4.86 -17.07
N ARG A 131 -0.65 6.03 -17.65
CA ARG A 131 -0.74 7.37 -17.03
C ARG A 131 0.11 7.50 -15.76
N LEU A 132 1.33 7.00 -15.83
CA LEU A 132 2.31 6.98 -14.73
C LEU A 132 3.69 7.57 -15.13
N PRO A 133 3.82 8.45 -16.15
CA PRO A 133 5.15 8.84 -16.66
C PRO A 133 6.03 9.51 -15.60
N ASP A 134 5.43 10.28 -14.68
CA ASP A 134 6.15 11.03 -13.66
C ASP A 134 5.94 10.45 -12.24
N ARG A 135 5.26 9.30 -12.14
CA ARG A 135 4.85 8.68 -10.89
C ARG A 135 5.46 7.30 -10.64
N MET A 136 6.17 6.76 -11.64
CA MET A 136 6.78 5.44 -11.58
C MET A 136 8.08 5.45 -12.39
N HIS A 137 9.14 4.91 -11.83
CA HIS A 137 10.37 4.60 -12.55
C HIS A 137 10.31 3.16 -13.06
N PHE A 138 10.48 2.98 -14.36
CA PHE A 138 10.60 1.66 -14.97
C PHE A 138 12.08 1.31 -15.13
N LEU A 139 12.57 0.47 -14.22
CA LEU A 139 14.00 0.17 -14.07
C LEU A 139 14.43 -0.93 -15.02
N LEU A 140 15.45 -0.64 -15.79
CA LEU A 140 15.99 -1.47 -16.85
C LEU A 140 17.44 -1.87 -16.53
N GLY A 141 17.88 -2.99 -17.09
CA GLY A 141 19.25 -3.45 -16.95
C GLY A 141 19.51 -4.71 -17.77
N SER A 142 20.76 -5.11 -17.84
CA SER A 142 21.13 -6.44 -18.34
C SER A 142 20.64 -7.52 -17.40
N ARG A 143 20.61 -8.77 -17.87
CA ARG A 143 20.24 -9.91 -17.03
C ARG A 143 21.16 -10.04 -15.80
N GLU A 144 22.44 -9.70 -15.95
CA GLU A 144 23.40 -9.74 -14.85
C GLU A 144 23.08 -8.67 -13.79
N GLU A 145 22.65 -7.48 -14.18
CA GLU A 145 22.28 -6.40 -13.29
C GLU A 145 20.94 -6.66 -12.58
N LEU A 146 19.97 -7.24 -13.29
CA LEU A 146 18.62 -7.50 -12.77
C LEU A 146 18.54 -8.76 -11.89
N ARG A 147 19.35 -9.78 -12.15
CA ARG A 147 19.31 -11.07 -11.47
C ARG A 147 19.39 -10.96 -9.94
N PRO A 148 20.33 -10.22 -9.33
CA PRO A 148 20.38 -10.06 -7.88
C PRO A 148 19.09 -9.49 -7.31
N VAL A 149 18.48 -8.52 -8.01
CA VAL A 149 17.21 -7.92 -7.59
C VAL A 149 16.09 -8.94 -7.64
N TRP A 150 16.00 -9.74 -8.68
CA TRP A 150 15.00 -10.82 -8.76
C TRP A 150 15.16 -11.85 -7.63
N GLU A 151 16.40 -12.25 -7.35
CA GLU A 151 16.73 -13.20 -6.28
C GLU A 151 16.32 -12.64 -4.90
N ASP A 152 16.64 -11.39 -4.60
CA ASP A 152 16.30 -10.71 -3.33
C ASP A 152 14.80 -10.61 -3.09
N PHE A 153 14.01 -10.50 -4.16
CA PHE A 153 12.56 -10.41 -4.07
C PHE A 153 11.85 -11.74 -4.31
N GLY A 154 12.57 -12.79 -4.66
CA GLY A 154 12.01 -14.12 -4.97
C GLY A 154 11.25 -14.15 -6.29
N ILE A 155 11.67 -13.34 -7.27
CA ILE A 155 11.04 -13.22 -8.58
C ILE A 155 11.68 -14.21 -9.56
N GLN A 156 10.84 -14.87 -10.34
CA GLN A 156 11.29 -15.67 -11.49
C GLN A 156 11.12 -14.84 -12.76
N PRO A 157 12.21 -14.50 -13.48
CA PRO A 157 12.11 -13.74 -14.72
C PRO A 157 11.49 -14.59 -15.82
N GLU A 158 10.87 -13.91 -16.80
CA GLU A 158 10.43 -14.56 -18.04
C GLU A 158 11.61 -15.28 -18.73
N THR A 159 11.43 -16.56 -19.04
CA THR A 159 12.29 -17.25 -19.97
C THR A 159 11.70 -17.13 -21.36
N ALA A 160 12.43 -16.48 -22.27
CA ALA A 160 11.98 -16.30 -23.65
C ALA A 160 11.66 -17.66 -24.29
N GLY A 161 10.38 -17.96 -24.49
CA GLY A 161 9.92 -19.17 -25.20
C GLY A 161 9.05 -20.16 -24.45
N GLU A 162 8.75 -19.97 -23.17
CA GLU A 162 7.75 -20.80 -22.49
C GLU A 162 6.36 -20.19 -22.67
N ASN A 163 5.47 -21.02 -23.23
CA ASN A 163 4.11 -20.66 -23.54
C ASN A 163 3.36 -20.14 -22.30
N ASP A 164 2.69 -19.04 -22.49
CA ASP A 164 1.88 -18.21 -21.61
C ASP A 164 0.68 -18.92 -20.94
N SER A 165 0.67 -20.25 -20.84
CA SER A 165 -0.53 -20.98 -20.46
C SER A 165 -0.62 -21.46 -19.02
N ASP A 166 0.48 -21.40 -18.22
CA ASP A 166 0.42 -21.80 -16.81
C ASP A 166 1.61 -21.29 -15.95
N GLY A 167 2.39 -20.35 -16.45
CA GLY A 167 3.50 -19.76 -15.74
C GLY A 167 2.97 -18.80 -14.67
N GLY A 168 3.01 -19.23 -13.42
CA GLY A 168 2.83 -18.33 -12.30
C GLY A 168 3.93 -17.27 -12.31
N HIS A 169 3.80 -16.26 -13.20
CA HIS A 169 4.64 -15.07 -13.14
C HIS A 169 4.38 -14.46 -11.77
N SER A 170 5.42 -14.39 -10.98
CA SER A 170 5.37 -13.74 -9.69
C SER A 170 5.29 -12.23 -9.88
N VAL A 171 4.27 -11.75 -10.65
CA VAL A 171 3.94 -10.34 -10.63
C VAL A 171 3.52 -10.05 -9.20
N SER A 172 4.41 -9.45 -8.46
CA SER A 172 4.21 -9.11 -7.08
C SER A 172 4.45 -7.62 -6.89
N VAL A 173 3.70 -7.05 -5.98
CA VAL A 173 3.97 -5.73 -5.46
C VAL A 173 4.50 -5.91 -4.05
N VAL A 174 5.60 -5.27 -3.72
CA VAL A 174 6.21 -5.32 -2.39
C VAL A 174 6.33 -3.90 -1.85
N LEU A 175 5.86 -3.68 -0.63
CA LEU A 175 6.08 -2.45 0.10
C LEU A 175 7.35 -2.55 0.92
N LEU A 176 8.24 -1.58 0.71
CA LEU A 176 9.39 -1.34 1.56
C LEU A 176 9.04 -0.26 2.58
N ASP A 177 9.47 -0.44 3.82
CA ASP A 177 9.42 0.63 4.81
C ASP A 177 10.51 1.69 4.57
N ARG A 178 10.58 2.69 5.45
CA ARG A 178 11.56 3.78 5.36
C ARG A 178 13.01 3.34 5.44
N ASP A 179 13.26 2.21 6.07
CA ASP A 179 14.59 1.59 6.15
C ASP A 179 14.90 0.69 4.95
N GLY A 180 13.93 0.56 4.01
CA GLY A 180 14.00 -0.27 2.81
C GLY A 180 13.80 -1.76 3.07
N VAL A 181 13.27 -2.13 4.22
CA VAL A 181 12.96 -3.52 4.55
C VAL A 181 11.66 -3.92 3.87
N GLN A 182 11.63 -5.10 3.27
CA GLN A 182 10.42 -5.67 2.68
C GLN A 182 9.41 -6.03 3.76
N ARG A 183 8.27 -5.32 3.81
CA ARG A 183 7.27 -5.48 4.86
C ARG A 183 6.03 -6.25 4.41
N ILE A 184 5.46 -5.88 3.30
CA ILE A 184 4.17 -6.38 2.82
C ILE A 184 4.29 -6.76 1.35
N GLY A 185 3.77 -7.93 0.98
CA GLY A 185 3.73 -8.41 -0.40
C GLY A 185 2.30 -8.65 -0.87
N TYR A 186 2.04 -8.36 -2.13
CA TYR A 186 0.77 -8.62 -2.78
C TYR A 186 0.96 -9.56 -3.97
N PRO A 187 0.30 -10.71 -3.98
CA PRO A 187 0.10 -11.45 -5.21
C PRO A 187 -0.89 -10.67 -6.09
N ILE A 188 -0.84 -10.86 -7.40
CA ILE A 188 -1.68 -10.10 -8.34
C ILE A 188 -3.18 -10.15 -7.99
N ASN A 189 -3.69 -11.30 -7.55
CA ASN A 189 -5.10 -11.50 -7.24
C ASN A 189 -5.55 -10.82 -5.93
N GLY A 190 -4.61 -10.35 -5.11
CA GLY A 190 -4.89 -9.68 -3.84
C GLY A 190 -4.65 -8.16 -3.88
N LEU A 191 -4.15 -7.65 -4.99
CA LEU A 191 -3.84 -6.23 -5.13
C LEU A 191 -5.08 -5.42 -5.51
N THR A 192 -5.44 -4.48 -4.66
CA THR A 192 -6.46 -3.45 -4.95
C THR A 192 -5.93 -2.06 -4.58
N PRO A 193 -6.44 -0.98 -5.19
CA PRO A 193 -6.03 0.38 -4.83
C PRO A 193 -6.21 0.69 -3.36
N ASP A 194 -7.36 0.33 -2.78
CA ASP A 194 -7.69 0.61 -1.37
C ASP A 194 -6.76 -0.15 -0.42
N ALA A 195 -6.50 -1.43 -0.70
CA ALA A 195 -5.60 -2.25 0.10
C ALA A 195 -4.17 -1.68 0.08
N LEU A 196 -3.66 -1.36 -1.11
CA LEU A 196 -2.31 -0.82 -1.26
C LEU A 196 -2.18 0.56 -0.60
N ALA A 197 -3.14 1.46 -0.80
CA ALA A 197 -3.16 2.78 -0.18
C ALA A 197 -3.23 2.69 1.35
N GLY A 198 -4.07 1.79 1.88
CA GLY A 198 -4.21 1.55 3.31
C GLY A 198 -2.90 1.08 3.94
N ASP A 199 -2.24 0.09 3.33
CA ASP A 199 -0.98 -0.46 3.85
C ASP A 199 0.19 0.53 3.73
N ILE A 200 0.23 1.36 2.68
CA ILE A 200 1.20 2.47 2.57
C ILE A 200 1.02 3.45 3.74
N ALA A 201 -0.21 3.90 3.98
CA ALA A 201 -0.52 4.84 5.06
C ALA A 201 -0.19 4.24 6.45
N LEU A 202 -0.44 2.94 6.63
CA LEU A 202 -0.09 2.22 7.86
C LEU A 202 1.42 2.22 8.11
N LEU A 203 2.24 1.82 7.13
CA LEU A 203 3.70 1.81 7.25
C LEU A 203 4.29 3.21 7.51
N GLU A 204 3.69 4.24 6.95
CA GLU A 204 4.10 5.62 7.22
C GLU A 204 3.77 6.05 8.65
N SER A 205 2.61 5.64 9.18
CA SER A 205 2.22 5.94 10.55
C SER A 205 3.09 5.23 11.59
N GLU A 206 3.42 3.95 11.38
CA GLU A 206 4.34 3.18 12.21
C GLU A 206 5.70 3.87 12.34
N SER A 207 6.22 4.34 11.20
CA SER A 207 7.51 5.01 11.15
C SER A 207 7.50 6.37 11.88
N ALA A 208 6.39 7.11 11.81
CA ALA A 208 6.22 8.38 12.53
C ALA A 208 6.18 8.16 14.05
N GLU A 209 5.50 7.10 14.51
CA GLU A 209 5.46 6.73 15.92
C GLU A 209 6.82 6.27 16.46
N GLN A 210 7.58 5.51 15.67
CA GLN A 210 8.94 5.10 16.04
C GLN A 210 9.87 6.30 16.15
N ALA A 211 9.81 7.25 15.22
CA ALA A 211 10.57 8.48 15.26
C ALA A 211 10.24 9.33 16.50
N SER A 212 8.96 9.40 16.86
CA SER A 212 8.49 10.10 18.06
C SER A 212 9.01 9.47 19.36
N ARG A 213 9.02 8.13 19.44
CA ARG A 213 9.54 7.38 20.60
C ARG A 213 11.05 7.50 20.76
N ASN A 214 11.78 7.57 19.66
CA ASN A 214 13.25 7.65 19.64
C ASN A 214 13.77 9.10 19.73
N GLY A 215 12.90 10.10 19.61
CA GLY A 215 13.24 11.52 19.72
C GLY A 215 13.63 11.95 21.15
N PRO A 216 14.20 13.17 21.32
CA PRO A 216 14.68 13.66 22.61
C PRO A 216 13.62 13.64 23.73
N GLN A 217 12.34 13.79 23.38
CA GLN A 217 11.21 13.75 24.32
C GLN A 217 10.85 12.33 24.76
N GLY A 218 11.01 11.33 23.91
CA GLY A 218 10.74 9.93 24.24
C GLY A 218 11.79 9.34 25.19
N ARG A 219 13.04 9.78 25.11
CA ARG A 219 14.12 9.38 26.03
C ARG A 219 13.95 9.93 27.47
N ALA A 220 13.27 11.07 27.63
CA ALA A 220 13.02 11.67 28.93
C ALA A 220 11.98 10.90 29.75
N LEU A 221 11.07 10.16 29.14
CA LEU A 221 10.03 9.38 29.81
C LEU A 221 10.46 7.96 30.20
N ALA A 222 11.46 7.40 29.52
CA ALA A 222 11.99 6.06 29.78
C ALA A 222 13.05 6.00 30.90
N GLY A 223 13.46 7.13 31.44
CA GLY A 223 14.50 7.27 32.49
C GLY A 223 13.95 7.61 33.88
N ARG A 224 12.68 7.37 34.17
CA ARG A 224 12.08 7.57 35.51
C ARG A 224 11.61 6.25 36.09
#